data_96ee3478fb0d559fe77060e695402daf
#
_entry.id   96ee3478fb0d559fe77060e695402daf
#
_cell.length_a   1.000
_cell.length_b   1.000
_cell.length_c   1.000
_cell.angle_alpha   90.00
_cell.angle_beta   90.00
_cell.angle_gamma   90.00
#
_symmetry.space_group_name_H-M   'P 1'
#
loop_
_entity.id
_entity.type
_entity.pdbx_description
1 polymer ?
#
loop_
_entity_poly.entity_id
_entity_poly.type
_entity_poly.pdbx_seq_one_letter_code
_entity_poly.pdbx_strand_id
1 'polypeptide(L)'
;MSISIRRAKPSDIETIQQFGSKLLNFERENYDASLDSNWALSDEAKAKYLDAIQNKYVIIAELEEQPIGFLIGSIIEPKASDARQIKQAYLQNIYVDDDFRKTGAGKQLVAAFKKYCQDEGVKRLNVSVLAANEIAIKFYNTVGFKPRSLSLSQEL
;
A
#
# COMPACT_ATOMS: atom_id res chain seq x y z
N MET A 1 -16.31 -15.91 -10.53
CA MET A 1 -14.89 -15.84 -10.16
C MET A 1 -14.75 -14.97 -8.93
N SER A 2 -14.15 -15.49 -7.89
CA SER A 2 -13.99 -14.77 -6.62
C SER A 2 -12.52 -14.38 -6.41
N ILE A 3 -12.32 -13.19 -5.85
CA ILE A 3 -11.01 -12.74 -5.41
C ILE A 3 -10.76 -13.28 -4.01
N SER A 4 -9.59 -13.85 -3.77
CA SER A 4 -9.12 -14.26 -2.46
C SER A 4 -7.99 -13.36 -1.98
N ILE A 5 -7.91 -13.16 -0.66
CA ILE A 5 -6.85 -12.38 -0.01
C ILE A 5 -6.08 -13.32 0.90
N ARG A 6 -4.75 -13.36 0.76
CA ARG A 6 -3.88 -14.15 1.61
C ARG A 6 -2.64 -13.38 2.06
N ARG A 7 -2.00 -13.85 3.11
CA ARG A 7 -0.68 -13.33 3.53
C ARG A 7 0.36 -13.64 2.45
N ALA A 8 1.24 -12.69 2.22
CA ALA A 8 2.39 -12.90 1.36
C ALA A 8 3.42 -13.83 2.02
N LYS A 9 4.11 -14.58 1.18
CA LYS A 9 5.22 -15.49 1.56
C LYS A 9 6.51 -15.00 0.92
N PRO A 10 7.69 -15.41 1.42
CA PRO A 10 8.96 -15.07 0.76
C PRO A 10 9.02 -15.47 -0.72
N SER A 11 8.31 -16.52 -1.11
CA SER A 11 8.20 -16.94 -2.52
C SER A 11 7.43 -15.96 -3.42
N ASP A 12 6.71 -14.99 -2.85
CA ASP A 12 6.01 -13.95 -3.61
C ASP A 12 6.90 -12.76 -3.97
N ILE A 13 8.18 -12.79 -3.61
CA ILE A 13 9.07 -11.64 -3.71
C ILE A 13 9.19 -11.07 -5.13
N GLU A 14 9.30 -11.92 -6.13
CA GLU A 14 9.39 -11.46 -7.51
C GLU A 14 8.11 -10.78 -7.99
N THR A 15 6.97 -11.35 -7.63
CA THR A 15 5.64 -10.76 -7.91
C THR A 15 5.51 -9.39 -7.27
N ILE A 16 5.89 -9.26 -6.00
CA ILE A 16 5.85 -7.98 -5.27
C ILE A 16 6.78 -6.95 -5.91
N GLN A 17 8.00 -7.34 -6.30
CA GLN A 17 8.92 -6.45 -7.00
C GLN A 17 8.35 -5.96 -8.33
N GLN A 18 7.72 -6.85 -9.11
CA GLN A 18 7.07 -6.48 -10.37
C GLN A 18 5.90 -5.51 -10.16
N PHE A 19 5.06 -5.77 -9.18
CA PHE A 19 3.96 -4.86 -8.83
C PHE A 19 4.47 -3.52 -8.31
N GLY A 20 5.51 -3.52 -7.48
CA GLY A 20 6.15 -2.30 -7.00
C GLY A 20 6.74 -1.46 -8.14
N SER A 21 7.37 -2.11 -9.10
CA SER A 21 7.92 -1.43 -10.30
C SER A 21 6.80 -0.80 -11.14
N LYS A 22 5.72 -1.53 -11.39
CA LYS A 22 4.56 -1.00 -12.12
C LYS A 22 3.93 0.20 -11.41
N LEU A 23 3.80 0.13 -10.08
CA LEU A 23 3.27 1.23 -9.27
C LEU A 23 4.15 2.48 -9.39
N LEU A 24 5.45 2.33 -9.17
CA LEU A 24 6.42 3.44 -9.27
C LEU A 24 6.48 4.03 -10.68
N ASN A 25 6.41 3.19 -11.71
CA ASN A 25 6.40 3.66 -13.08
C ASN A 25 5.14 4.48 -13.40
N PHE A 26 3.98 4.02 -12.96
CA PHE A 26 2.73 4.75 -13.12
C PHE A 26 2.77 6.12 -12.43
N GLU A 27 3.25 6.17 -11.19
CA GLU A 27 3.39 7.43 -10.43
C GLU A 27 4.42 8.36 -11.07
N ARG A 28 5.54 7.80 -11.54
CA ARG A 28 6.59 8.56 -12.22
C ARG A 28 6.09 9.20 -13.51
N GLU A 29 5.39 8.45 -14.34
CA GLU A 29 4.89 8.94 -15.63
C GLU A 29 3.77 9.97 -15.48
N ASN A 30 2.97 9.87 -14.43
CA ASN A 30 1.77 10.69 -14.32
C ASN A 30 1.89 11.83 -13.28
N TYR A 31 2.73 11.69 -12.24
CA TYR A 31 2.68 12.60 -11.11
C TYR A 31 4.04 13.12 -10.64
N ASP A 32 5.08 12.30 -10.61
CA ASP A 32 6.37 12.65 -10.01
C ASP A 32 7.53 12.02 -10.78
N ALA A 33 8.11 12.78 -11.70
CA ALA A 33 9.23 12.34 -12.54
C ALA A 33 10.53 12.03 -11.76
N SER A 34 10.61 12.40 -10.48
CA SER A 34 11.77 12.11 -9.63
C SER A 34 11.81 10.66 -9.13
N LEU A 35 10.71 9.91 -9.26
CA LEU A 35 10.66 8.51 -8.84
C LEU A 35 11.47 7.62 -9.78
N ASP A 36 12.12 6.60 -9.20
CA ASP A 36 12.89 5.60 -9.95
C ASP A 36 12.15 4.25 -9.93
N SER A 37 11.51 3.91 -11.05
CA SER A 37 10.77 2.65 -11.18
C SER A 37 11.67 1.41 -11.17
N ASN A 38 12.95 1.55 -11.52
CA ASN A 38 13.91 0.45 -11.49
C ASN A 38 14.33 0.08 -10.06
N TRP A 39 14.20 1.01 -9.13
CA TRP A 39 14.52 0.74 -7.73
C TRP A 39 13.77 -0.50 -7.20
N ALA A 40 12.50 -0.66 -7.52
CA ALA A 40 11.70 -1.79 -7.04
C ALA A 40 12.25 -3.17 -7.47
N LEU A 41 13.03 -3.22 -8.55
CA LEU A 41 13.67 -4.44 -9.07
C LEU A 41 15.09 -4.64 -8.52
N SER A 42 15.59 -3.71 -7.72
CA SER A 42 16.94 -3.77 -7.14
C SER A 42 17.05 -4.78 -5.99
N ASP A 43 18.27 -5.16 -5.66
CA ASP A 43 18.56 -5.99 -4.48
C ASP A 43 18.19 -5.28 -3.16
N GLU A 44 18.36 -3.96 -3.12
CA GLU A 44 17.93 -3.15 -1.97
C GLU A 44 16.42 -3.24 -1.75
N ALA A 45 15.64 -3.08 -2.80
CA ALA A 45 14.17 -3.21 -2.72
C ALA A 45 13.76 -4.63 -2.36
N LYS A 46 14.43 -5.63 -2.93
CA LYS A 46 14.20 -7.04 -2.59
C LYS A 46 14.35 -7.28 -1.08
N ALA A 47 15.44 -6.79 -0.50
CA ALA A 47 15.69 -6.91 0.94
C ALA A 47 14.60 -6.21 1.76
N LYS A 48 14.17 -5.01 1.37
CA LYS A 48 13.08 -4.26 2.04
C LYS A 48 11.74 -4.96 1.93
N TYR A 49 11.40 -5.53 0.79
CA TYR A 49 10.14 -6.29 0.62
C TYR A 49 10.16 -7.59 1.43
N LEU A 50 11.28 -8.31 1.47
CA LEU A 50 11.42 -9.51 2.31
C LEU A 50 11.27 -9.16 3.80
N ASP A 51 11.90 -8.07 4.24
CA ASP A 51 11.71 -7.57 5.60
C ASP A 51 10.25 -7.22 5.90
N ALA A 52 9.58 -6.57 4.96
CA ALA A 52 8.15 -6.26 5.10
C ALA A 52 7.29 -7.53 5.21
N ILE A 53 7.54 -8.55 4.41
CA ILE A 53 6.84 -9.83 4.49
C ILE A 53 7.01 -10.46 5.88
N GLN A 54 8.20 -10.38 6.46
CA GLN A 54 8.50 -10.94 7.77
C GLN A 54 7.95 -10.11 8.92
N ASN A 55 8.07 -8.77 8.86
CA ASN A 55 7.89 -7.88 10.02
C ASN A 55 6.68 -6.94 9.92
N LYS A 56 6.00 -6.90 8.78
CA LYS A 56 4.84 -6.05 8.55
C LYS A 56 3.64 -6.87 8.09
N TYR A 57 2.58 -6.18 7.69
CA TYR A 57 1.40 -6.82 7.13
C TYR A 57 1.45 -6.72 5.61
N VAL A 58 1.78 -7.82 4.96
CA VAL A 58 1.81 -7.91 3.49
C VAL A 58 0.81 -8.95 3.03
N ILE A 59 -0.09 -8.56 2.14
CA ILE A 59 -1.14 -9.42 1.58
C ILE A 59 -1.16 -9.34 0.05
N ILE A 60 -1.60 -10.44 -0.54
CA ILE A 60 -1.76 -10.62 -1.99
C ILE A 60 -3.25 -10.84 -2.28
N ALA A 61 -3.75 -10.16 -3.29
CA ALA A 61 -5.04 -10.46 -3.90
C ALA A 61 -4.82 -11.43 -5.07
N GLU A 62 -5.61 -12.49 -5.12
CA GLU A 62 -5.55 -13.51 -6.17
C GLU A 62 -6.91 -13.69 -6.83
N LEU A 63 -6.88 -13.97 -8.11
CA LEU A 63 -8.01 -14.44 -8.89
C LEU A 63 -7.60 -15.77 -9.53
N GLU A 64 -8.30 -16.87 -9.20
CA GLU A 64 -7.95 -18.21 -9.69
C GLU A 64 -6.47 -18.57 -9.49
N GLU A 65 -5.97 -18.33 -8.27
CA GLU A 65 -4.57 -18.55 -7.87
C GLU A 65 -3.54 -17.64 -8.56
N GLN A 66 -3.99 -16.73 -9.45
CA GLN A 66 -3.12 -15.75 -10.07
C GLN A 66 -3.04 -14.49 -9.21
N PRO A 67 -1.85 -14.05 -8.77
CA PRO A 67 -1.68 -12.77 -8.11
C PRO A 67 -2.10 -11.62 -9.03
N ILE A 68 -2.97 -10.75 -8.53
CA ILE A 68 -3.50 -9.59 -9.27
C ILE A 68 -3.26 -8.27 -8.57
N GLY A 69 -2.74 -8.29 -7.35
CA GLY A 69 -2.44 -7.08 -6.59
C GLY A 69 -1.86 -7.39 -5.23
N PHE A 70 -1.39 -6.36 -4.53
CA PHE A 70 -0.82 -6.47 -3.21
C PHE A 70 -1.07 -5.24 -2.37
N LEU A 71 -0.89 -5.38 -1.06
CA LEU A 71 -0.88 -4.29 -0.10
C LEU A 71 0.22 -4.53 0.94
N ILE A 72 0.94 -3.47 1.27
CA ILE A 72 1.87 -3.43 2.42
C ILE A 72 1.33 -2.42 3.42
N GLY A 73 1.17 -2.85 4.65
CA GLY A 73 0.79 -2.00 5.77
C GLY A 73 1.65 -2.26 7.00
N SER A 74 1.73 -1.29 7.89
CA SER A 74 2.46 -1.41 9.14
C SER A 74 1.70 -0.76 10.29
N ILE A 75 1.86 -1.33 11.48
CA ILE A 75 1.37 -0.76 12.73
C ILE A 75 2.52 -0.03 13.39
N ILE A 76 2.23 1.16 13.90
CA ILE A 76 3.20 1.99 14.62
C ILE A 76 2.72 2.11 16.06
N GLU A 77 3.56 1.63 16.99
CA GLU A 77 3.30 1.76 18.41
C GLU A 77 3.40 3.23 18.84
N PRO A 78 2.55 3.66 19.77
CA PRO A 78 2.58 5.02 20.28
C PRO A 78 3.96 5.35 20.88
N LYS A 79 4.46 6.55 20.55
CA LYS A 79 5.68 7.11 21.14
C LYS A 79 5.34 8.38 21.90
N ALA A 80 6.10 8.68 22.94
CA ALA A 80 5.97 9.93 23.66
C ALA A 80 6.18 11.11 22.71
N SER A 81 5.22 12.03 22.67
CA SER A 81 5.23 13.24 21.87
C SER A 81 4.29 14.27 22.49
N ASP A 82 4.22 15.45 21.90
CA ASP A 82 3.26 16.50 22.23
C ASP A 82 1.82 16.15 21.83
N ALA A 83 1.65 15.12 21.01
CA ALA A 83 0.35 14.63 20.57
C ALA A 83 -0.16 13.50 21.46
N ARG A 84 -1.48 13.33 21.49
CA ARG A 84 -2.12 12.21 22.17
C ARG A 84 -1.62 10.88 21.61
N GLN A 85 -1.17 10.00 22.49
CA GLN A 85 -0.65 8.69 22.12
C GLN A 85 -1.80 7.75 21.74
N ILE A 86 -1.95 7.48 20.47
CA ILE A 86 -2.89 6.48 19.93
C ILE A 86 -2.13 5.51 19.03
N LYS A 87 -2.53 4.26 19.06
CA LYS A 87 -1.99 3.25 18.15
C LYS A 87 -2.45 3.54 16.74
N GLN A 88 -1.50 3.66 15.82
CA GLN A 88 -1.74 4.03 14.43
C GLN A 88 -1.21 2.97 13.49
N ALA A 89 -1.75 2.93 12.29
CA ALA A 89 -1.23 2.13 11.20
C ALA A 89 -1.10 2.98 9.93
N TYR A 90 -0.24 2.52 9.03
CA TYR A 90 -0.03 3.13 7.73
C TYR A 90 -0.21 2.10 6.62
N LEU A 91 -1.02 2.43 5.64
CA LEU A 91 -1.05 1.76 4.36
C LEU A 91 0.08 2.34 3.53
N GLN A 92 1.14 1.56 3.32
CA GLN A 92 2.36 2.02 2.67
C GLN A 92 2.30 1.87 1.15
N ASN A 93 1.84 0.73 0.67
CA ASN A 93 1.71 0.44 -0.76
C ASN A 93 0.42 -0.32 -1.02
N ILE A 94 -0.25 0.01 -2.09
CA ILE A 94 -1.33 -0.77 -2.67
C ILE A 94 -1.25 -0.68 -4.19
N TYR A 95 -1.37 -1.82 -4.84
CA TYR A 95 -1.42 -1.90 -6.30
C TYR A 95 -2.34 -3.04 -6.73
N VAL A 96 -3.12 -2.79 -7.76
CA VAL A 96 -3.89 -3.80 -8.48
C VAL A 96 -3.51 -3.70 -9.95
N ASP A 97 -3.17 -4.81 -10.56
CA ASP A 97 -2.76 -4.85 -11.97
C ASP A 97 -3.87 -4.28 -12.86
N ASP A 98 -3.47 -3.56 -13.89
CA ASP A 98 -4.36 -2.75 -14.74
C ASP A 98 -5.54 -3.54 -15.30
N ASP A 99 -5.28 -4.77 -15.73
CA ASP A 99 -6.29 -5.68 -16.30
C ASP A 99 -7.35 -6.11 -15.26
N PHE A 100 -7.07 -5.94 -13.97
CA PHE A 100 -7.94 -6.37 -12.87
C PHE A 100 -8.47 -5.19 -12.06
N ARG A 101 -8.27 -3.96 -12.51
CA ARG A 101 -8.87 -2.78 -11.88
C ARG A 101 -10.39 -2.82 -12.03
N LYS A 102 -11.09 -2.17 -11.09
CA LYS A 102 -12.56 -2.15 -11.01
C LYS A 102 -13.21 -3.52 -10.75
N THR A 103 -12.43 -4.53 -10.38
CA THR A 103 -12.94 -5.85 -9.95
C THR A 103 -13.32 -5.89 -8.46
N GLY A 104 -12.97 -4.86 -7.71
CA GLY A 104 -13.12 -4.81 -6.25
C GLY A 104 -11.91 -5.31 -5.48
N ALA A 105 -10.82 -5.72 -6.15
CA ALA A 105 -9.61 -6.23 -5.51
C ALA A 105 -9.00 -5.20 -4.52
N GLY A 106 -8.89 -3.94 -4.94
CA GLY A 106 -8.38 -2.88 -4.07
C GLY A 106 -9.21 -2.68 -2.81
N LYS A 107 -10.53 -2.71 -2.93
CA LYS A 107 -11.46 -2.61 -1.78
C LYS A 107 -11.28 -3.80 -0.83
N GLN A 108 -11.11 -5.00 -1.35
CA GLN A 108 -10.90 -6.20 -0.53
C GLN A 108 -9.55 -6.18 0.18
N LEU A 109 -8.48 -5.71 -0.48
CA LEU A 109 -7.17 -5.51 0.15
C LEU A 109 -7.26 -4.52 1.33
N VAL A 110 -7.90 -3.37 1.11
CA VAL A 110 -8.09 -2.37 2.18
C VAL A 110 -8.95 -2.91 3.29
N ALA A 111 -10.04 -3.62 2.98
CA ALA A 111 -10.93 -4.20 3.99
C ALA A 111 -10.19 -5.23 4.87
N ALA A 112 -9.36 -6.07 4.27
CA ALA A 112 -8.54 -7.05 5.01
C ALA A 112 -7.54 -6.34 5.95
N PHE A 113 -6.88 -5.30 5.48
CA PHE A 113 -5.96 -4.52 6.31
C PHE A 113 -6.68 -3.77 7.43
N LYS A 114 -7.83 -3.17 7.16
CA LYS A 114 -8.65 -2.54 8.20
C LYS A 114 -9.03 -3.52 9.30
N LYS A 115 -9.48 -4.71 8.92
CA LYS A 115 -9.85 -5.74 9.90
C LYS A 115 -8.65 -6.12 10.76
N TYR A 116 -7.50 -6.37 10.15
CA TYR A 116 -6.26 -6.64 10.88
C TYR A 116 -5.94 -5.50 11.86
N CYS A 117 -5.99 -4.26 11.42
CA CYS A 117 -5.75 -3.10 12.27
C CYS A 117 -6.73 -3.03 13.45
N GLN A 118 -8.01 -3.29 13.22
CA GLN A 118 -9.03 -3.29 14.28
C GLN A 118 -8.77 -4.41 15.30
N ASP A 119 -8.41 -5.61 14.84
CA ASP A 119 -8.09 -6.74 15.71
C ASP A 119 -6.83 -6.45 16.57
N GLU A 120 -5.91 -5.66 16.05
CA GLU A 120 -4.68 -5.22 16.75
C GLU A 120 -4.88 -3.95 17.61
N GLY A 121 -6.09 -3.43 17.73
CA GLY A 121 -6.39 -2.26 18.54
C GLY A 121 -5.96 -0.91 17.95
N VAL A 122 -5.70 -0.85 16.65
CA VAL A 122 -5.39 0.40 15.95
C VAL A 122 -6.58 1.35 15.99
N LYS A 123 -6.30 2.63 16.30
CA LYS A 123 -7.32 3.69 16.39
C LYS A 123 -7.35 4.61 15.18
N ARG A 124 -6.26 4.65 14.42
CA ARG A 124 -6.16 5.48 13.21
C ARG A 124 -5.37 4.76 12.14
N LEU A 125 -5.95 4.65 10.97
CA LEU A 125 -5.30 4.16 9.77
C LEU A 125 -5.02 5.34 8.84
N ASN A 126 -3.77 5.49 8.43
CA ASN A 126 -3.29 6.58 7.58
C ASN A 126 -2.84 6.06 6.22
N VAL A 127 -2.93 6.91 5.23
CA VAL A 127 -2.32 6.72 3.92
C VAL A 127 -1.83 8.08 3.40
N SER A 128 -0.70 8.09 2.72
CA SER A 128 -0.21 9.26 1.99
C SER A 128 -0.45 9.06 0.50
N VAL A 129 -0.86 10.12 -0.17
CA VAL A 129 -1.14 10.12 -1.60
C VAL A 129 -0.62 11.40 -2.22
N LEU A 130 -0.07 11.32 -3.43
CA LEU A 130 0.32 12.51 -4.19
C LEU A 130 -0.92 13.35 -4.49
N ALA A 131 -0.85 14.65 -4.23
CA ALA A 131 -1.98 15.58 -4.39
C ALA A 131 -2.58 15.58 -5.81
N ALA A 132 -1.74 15.34 -6.83
CA ALA A 132 -2.17 15.24 -8.22
C ALA A 132 -2.81 13.89 -8.58
N ASN A 133 -2.72 12.89 -7.71
CA ASN A 133 -3.27 11.55 -7.97
C ASN A 133 -4.76 11.49 -7.59
N GLU A 134 -5.59 12.10 -8.42
CA GLU A 134 -7.04 12.18 -8.18
C GLU A 134 -7.71 10.80 -8.16
N ILE A 135 -7.20 9.84 -8.95
CA ILE A 135 -7.73 8.47 -9.00
C ILE A 135 -7.55 7.79 -7.64
N ALA A 136 -6.36 7.87 -7.05
CA ALA A 136 -6.09 7.30 -5.73
C ALA A 136 -6.87 8.02 -4.63
N ILE A 137 -6.95 9.35 -4.66
CA ILE A 137 -7.73 10.13 -3.69
C ILE A 137 -9.19 9.70 -3.71
N LYS A 138 -9.77 9.59 -4.91
CA LYS A 138 -11.15 9.13 -5.08
C LYS A 138 -11.36 7.71 -4.54
N PHE A 139 -10.43 6.80 -4.84
CA PHE A 139 -10.45 5.44 -4.31
C PHE A 139 -10.41 5.44 -2.77
N TYR A 140 -9.48 6.17 -2.16
CA TYR A 140 -9.38 6.23 -0.70
C TYR A 140 -10.61 6.82 -0.05
N ASN A 141 -11.21 7.85 -0.66
CA ASN A 141 -12.49 8.39 -0.18
C ASN A 141 -13.60 7.34 -0.19
N THR A 142 -13.68 6.50 -1.23
CA THR A 142 -14.71 5.44 -1.32
C THR A 142 -14.54 4.36 -0.25
N VAL A 143 -13.33 4.12 0.23
CA VAL A 143 -13.05 3.14 1.30
C VAL A 143 -12.94 3.78 2.69
N GLY A 144 -13.33 5.04 2.83
CA GLY A 144 -13.55 5.69 4.13
C GLY A 144 -12.43 6.60 4.63
N PHE A 145 -11.37 6.83 3.84
CA PHE A 145 -10.35 7.82 4.21
C PHE A 145 -10.84 9.23 3.93
N LYS A 146 -10.38 10.18 4.77
CA LYS A 146 -10.65 11.61 4.63
C LYS A 146 -9.34 12.39 4.72
N PRO A 147 -9.23 13.55 4.04
CA PRO A 147 -8.06 14.41 4.17
C PRO A 147 -7.80 14.79 5.62
N ARG A 148 -6.55 14.68 6.07
CA ARG A 148 -6.15 15.02 7.44
C ARG A 148 -5.03 16.05 7.51
N SER A 149 -4.03 15.93 6.64
CA SER A 149 -2.90 16.84 6.61
C SER A 149 -2.52 17.16 5.16
N LEU A 150 -1.82 18.25 4.97
CA LEU A 150 -1.33 18.69 3.67
C LEU A 150 0.18 18.90 3.77
N SER A 151 0.93 18.29 2.84
CA SER A 151 2.35 18.52 2.67
C SER A 151 2.58 19.46 1.49
N LEU A 152 3.34 20.51 1.70
CA LEU A 152 3.69 21.48 0.67
C LEU A 152 5.19 21.41 0.40
N SER A 153 5.60 21.62 -0.86
CA SER A 153 7.00 21.66 -1.27
C SER A 153 7.25 22.81 -2.23
N GLN A 154 8.50 23.21 -2.33
CA GLN A 154 8.95 24.25 -3.24
C GLN A 154 10.30 23.84 -3.82
N GLU A 155 10.41 23.85 -5.14
CA GLU A 155 11.71 23.70 -5.80
C GLU A 155 12.56 24.97 -5.60
N LEU A 156 13.87 24.80 -5.34
CA LEU A 156 14.80 25.90 -5.09
C LEU A 156 15.84 26.07 -6.22
#